data_f9972c6640fe5f1a551821ae1eb9af79
#
_entry.id   f9972c6640fe5f1a551821ae1eb9af79
#
_cell.length_a   1.000
_cell.length_b   1.000
_cell.length_c   1.000
_cell.angle_alpha   90.00
_cell.angle_beta   90.00
_cell.angle_gamma   90.00
#
_symmetry.space_group_name_H-M   'P 1'
#
loop_
_entity.id
_entity.type
_entity.pdbx_description
1 polymer ?
#
loop_
_entity_poly.entity_id
_entity_poly.type
_entity_poly.pdbx_seq_one_letter_code
_entity_poly.pdbx_strand_id
1 'polypeptide(L)'
;MQKITPFLWFVDQAEQAAEYYTSIFPDSRIVDISYYNEAGPGTPGKVMTVTFELAGQRFVALNGGPHDEFNDAISLAVDCASQQEVDELWDKLTADGGRPVACGWLKDRYGVSWQIIPSLLLELINDPDPERAMRVTKAMLGMTKLDIESLREAHAGG
;
A
#
# COMPACT_ATOMS: atom_id res chain seq x y z
N MET A 1 1.03 -6.43 21.22
CA MET A 1 0.13 -5.25 21.08
C MET A 1 0.83 -4.15 20.27
N GLN A 2 0.17 -3.64 19.26
CA GLN A 2 0.71 -2.57 18.44
C GLN A 2 0.68 -1.24 19.21
N LYS A 3 1.84 -0.62 19.37
CA LYS A 3 1.97 0.60 20.17
C LYS A 3 1.89 1.87 19.32
N ILE A 4 2.30 1.78 18.05
CA ILE A 4 2.29 2.90 17.11
C ILE A 4 1.29 2.56 16.01
N THR A 5 0.30 3.43 15.80
CA THR A 5 -0.75 3.20 14.82
C THR A 5 -0.71 4.29 13.75
N PRO A 6 -0.51 3.93 12.48
CA PRO A 6 -0.60 4.90 11.39
C PRO A 6 -2.01 5.44 11.23
N PHE A 7 -2.13 6.75 11.07
CA PHE A 7 -3.38 7.41 10.71
C PHE A 7 -3.31 7.86 9.25
N LEU A 8 -4.36 7.56 8.52
CA LEU A 8 -4.54 7.99 7.14
C LEU A 8 -5.62 9.08 7.12
N TRP A 9 -5.23 10.29 6.69
CA TRP A 9 -6.12 11.44 6.65
C TRP A 9 -6.89 11.49 5.33
N PHE A 10 -8.21 11.43 5.42
CA PHE A 10 -9.13 11.57 4.28
C PHE A 10 -9.97 12.84 4.45
N VAL A 11 -10.51 13.34 3.35
CA VAL A 11 -11.44 14.46 3.41
C VAL A 11 -12.74 14.01 4.11
N ASP A 12 -13.41 13.00 3.55
CA ASP A 12 -14.67 12.47 4.09
C ASP A 12 -14.89 10.99 3.71
N GLN A 13 -13.84 10.29 3.26
CA GLN A 13 -13.92 8.97 2.64
C GLN A 13 -13.36 7.86 3.53
N ALA A 14 -13.16 8.11 4.83
CA ALA A 14 -12.50 7.15 5.72
C ALA A 14 -13.19 5.79 5.74
N GLU A 15 -14.51 5.75 5.86
CA GLU A 15 -15.28 4.51 5.89
C GLU A 15 -15.18 3.77 4.55
N GLN A 16 -15.39 4.48 3.45
CA GLN A 16 -15.27 3.93 2.10
C GLN A 16 -13.88 3.37 1.84
N ALA A 17 -12.83 4.08 2.26
CA ALA A 17 -11.45 3.64 2.10
C ALA A 17 -11.15 2.39 2.92
N ALA A 18 -11.59 2.35 4.19
CA ALA A 18 -11.41 1.18 5.05
C ALA A 18 -12.12 -0.06 4.48
N GLU A 19 -13.34 0.09 3.98
CA GLU A 19 -14.07 -0.99 3.32
C GLU A 19 -13.32 -1.49 2.07
N TYR A 20 -12.81 -0.58 1.26
CA TYR A 20 -12.03 -0.88 0.07
C TYR A 20 -10.77 -1.66 0.44
N TYR A 21 -9.95 -1.16 1.37
CA TYR A 21 -8.71 -1.84 1.76
C TYR A 21 -8.97 -3.22 2.38
N THR A 22 -9.95 -3.34 3.25
CA THR A 22 -10.27 -4.62 3.88
C THR A 22 -10.84 -5.63 2.89
N SER A 23 -11.40 -5.20 1.77
CA SER A 23 -11.86 -6.08 0.71
C SER A 23 -10.72 -6.63 -0.16
N ILE A 24 -9.56 -5.96 -0.16
CA ILE A 24 -8.42 -6.32 -1.02
C ILE A 24 -7.50 -7.34 -0.35
N PHE A 25 -7.19 -7.13 0.94
CA PHE A 25 -6.22 -7.95 1.65
C PHE A 25 -6.92 -9.04 2.46
N PRO A 26 -6.40 -10.30 2.42
CA PRO A 26 -6.90 -11.35 3.31
C PRO A 26 -6.56 -11.02 4.78
N ASP A 27 -7.25 -11.66 5.71
CA ASP A 27 -7.05 -11.44 7.15
C ASP A 27 -7.16 -9.96 7.52
N SER A 28 -8.23 -9.32 7.04
CA SER A 28 -8.47 -7.88 7.19
C SER A 28 -9.89 -7.62 7.65
N ARG A 29 -10.09 -6.59 8.46
CA ARG A 29 -11.42 -6.28 9.00
C ARG A 29 -11.50 -4.84 9.51
N ILE A 30 -12.70 -4.30 9.54
CA ILE A 30 -13.01 -3.08 10.28
C ILE A 30 -13.20 -3.45 11.75
N VAL A 31 -12.50 -2.74 12.63
CA VAL A 31 -12.49 -3.02 14.08
C VAL A 31 -13.50 -2.14 14.82
N ASP A 32 -13.51 -0.84 14.50
CA ASP A 32 -14.33 0.13 15.21
C ASP A 32 -14.56 1.38 14.36
N ILE A 33 -15.70 2.05 14.60
CA ILE A 33 -16.05 3.32 13.96
C ILE A 33 -16.42 4.31 15.04
N SER A 34 -15.83 5.51 15.02
CA SER A 34 -16.21 6.60 15.90
C SER A 34 -16.83 7.76 15.10
N TYR A 35 -17.59 8.57 15.79
CA TYR A 35 -18.37 9.64 15.16
C TYR A 35 -18.06 10.98 15.81
N TYR A 36 -18.17 12.06 15.05
CA TYR A 36 -18.09 13.40 15.58
C TYR A 36 -19.24 13.67 16.53
N ASN A 37 -18.96 14.37 17.60
CA ASN A 37 -19.95 14.92 18.52
C ASN A 37 -19.98 16.46 18.38
N GLU A 38 -20.79 17.11 19.21
CA GLU A 38 -20.98 18.57 19.12
C GLU A 38 -19.74 19.39 19.49
N ALA A 39 -18.77 18.80 20.19
CA ALA A 39 -17.55 19.49 20.59
C ALA A 39 -16.45 19.41 19.53
N GLY A 40 -16.54 18.49 18.57
CA GLY A 40 -15.50 18.29 17.56
C GLY A 40 -15.63 19.25 16.38
N PRO A 41 -14.57 19.30 15.52
CA PRO A 41 -14.56 20.20 14.36
C PRO A 41 -15.45 19.72 13.22
N GLY A 42 -15.81 18.45 13.18
CA GLY A 42 -16.65 17.89 12.14
C GLY A 42 -18.13 17.98 12.47
N THR A 43 -18.98 17.62 11.52
CA THR A 43 -20.42 17.60 11.69
C THR A 43 -20.84 16.48 12.65
N PRO A 44 -21.58 16.79 13.75
CA PRO A 44 -22.03 15.77 14.67
C PRO A 44 -22.79 14.64 13.98
N GLY A 45 -22.50 13.39 14.38
CA GLY A 45 -23.11 12.19 13.81
C GLY A 45 -22.42 11.66 12.54
N LYS A 46 -21.51 12.41 11.95
CA LYS A 46 -20.69 11.92 10.82
C LYS A 46 -19.52 11.09 11.33
N VAL A 47 -19.04 10.18 10.50
CA VAL A 47 -17.88 9.33 10.83
C VAL A 47 -16.66 10.20 11.05
N MET A 48 -16.00 10.02 12.19
CA MET A 48 -14.73 10.68 12.50
C MET A 48 -13.56 9.78 12.18
N THR A 49 -13.53 8.57 12.74
CA THR A 49 -12.45 7.60 12.49
C THR A 49 -13.00 6.21 12.23
N VAL A 50 -12.25 5.46 11.43
CA VAL A 50 -12.48 4.03 11.22
C VAL A 50 -11.18 3.30 11.54
N THR A 51 -11.19 2.48 12.57
CA THR A 51 -10.06 1.60 12.90
C THR A 51 -10.21 0.30 12.13
N PHE A 52 -9.17 -0.11 11.43
CA PHE A 52 -9.20 -1.32 10.63
C PHE A 52 -7.86 -2.05 10.67
N GLU A 53 -7.86 -3.31 10.31
CA GLU A 53 -6.67 -4.14 10.23
C GLU A 53 -6.50 -4.67 8.81
N LEU A 54 -5.27 -4.62 8.29
CA LEU A 54 -4.87 -5.22 7.01
C LEU A 54 -3.75 -6.21 7.30
N ALA A 55 -3.98 -7.49 7.01
CA ALA A 55 -3.02 -8.55 7.26
C ALA A 55 -2.40 -8.48 8.68
N GLY A 56 -3.25 -8.20 9.68
CA GLY A 56 -2.85 -8.09 11.08
C GLY A 56 -2.28 -6.73 11.50
N GLN A 57 -2.03 -5.82 10.58
CA GLN A 57 -1.53 -4.47 10.86
C GLN A 57 -2.70 -3.50 11.05
N ARG A 58 -2.70 -2.81 12.17
CA ARG A 58 -3.77 -1.84 12.50
C ARG A 58 -3.49 -0.46 11.93
N PHE A 59 -4.53 0.15 11.37
CA PHE A 59 -4.56 1.52 10.84
C PHE A 59 -5.80 2.22 11.35
N VAL A 60 -5.77 3.55 11.31
CA VAL A 60 -6.95 4.38 11.54
C VAL A 60 -7.14 5.30 10.34
N ALA A 61 -8.31 5.28 9.74
CA ALA A 61 -8.71 6.25 8.73
C ALA A 61 -9.48 7.39 9.41
N LEU A 62 -9.04 8.62 9.20
CA LEU A 62 -9.59 9.82 9.81
C LEU A 62 -10.24 10.70 8.76
N ASN A 63 -11.45 11.14 8.98
CA ASN A 63 -12.10 12.18 8.18
C ASN A 63 -11.75 13.55 8.77
N GLY A 64 -10.67 14.15 8.29
CA GLY A 64 -10.16 15.41 8.82
C GLY A 64 -10.49 16.64 7.99
N GLY A 65 -11.15 16.47 6.84
CA GLY A 65 -11.47 17.57 5.94
C GLY A 65 -10.38 17.84 4.88
N PRO A 66 -10.58 18.86 4.03
CA PRO A 66 -9.73 19.09 2.84
C PRO A 66 -8.46 19.88 3.14
N HIS A 67 -7.76 19.58 4.22
CA HIS A 67 -6.59 20.35 4.66
C HIS A 67 -5.26 19.69 4.30
N ASP A 68 -5.26 18.36 4.09
CA ASP A 68 -4.05 17.61 3.81
C ASP A 68 -4.26 16.63 2.67
N GLU A 69 -3.19 16.28 1.99
CA GLU A 69 -3.16 15.33 0.89
C GLU A 69 -2.06 14.29 1.12
N PHE A 70 -2.29 13.08 0.62
CA PHE A 70 -1.24 12.06 0.61
C PHE A 70 -0.13 12.43 -0.38
N ASN A 71 1.08 12.02 -0.06
CA ASN A 71 2.24 12.20 -0.92
C ASN A 71 3.18 10.98 -0.83
N ASP A 72 4.31 11.04 -1.53
CA ASP A 72 5.26 9.93 -1.61
C ASP A 72 6.22 9.84 -0.42
N ALA A 73 6.10 10.76 0.54
CA ALA A 73 7.00 10.77 1.71
C ALA A 73 6.77 9.58 2.64
N ILE A 74 5.60 8.95 2.55
CA ILE A 74 5.30 7.69 3.22
C ILE A 74 4.65 6.72 2.23
N SER A 75 4.96 5.45 2.35
CA SER A 75 4.37 4.41 1.53
C SER A 75 4.12 3.15 2.34
N LEU A 76 3.19 2.33 1.87
CA LEU A 76 2.88 1.04 2.47
C LEU A 76 3.43 -0.05 1.55
N ALA A 77 4.38 -0.82 2.04
CA ALA A 77 5.01 -1.88 1.26
C ALA A 77 4.33 -3.22 1.57
N VAL A 78 3.95 -3.93 0.53
CA VAL A 78 3.36 -5.25 0.63
C VAL A 78 4.36 -6.28 0.12
N ASP A 79 4.68 -7.25 0.97
CA ASP A 79 5.55 -8.37 0.65
C ASP A 79 4.72 -9.46 -0.02
N CYS A 80 5.00 -9.74 -1.30
CA CYS A 80 4.22 -10.68 -2.10
C CYS A 80 4.97 -11.98 -2.34
N ALA A 81 4.33 -13.11 -2.06
CA ALA A 81 4.93 -14.43 -2.18
C ALA A 81 4.99 -14.95 -3.62
N SER A 82 4.19 -14.39 -4.54
CA SER A 82 4.06 -14.88 -5.92
C SER A 82 3.76 -13.76 -6.91
N GLN A 83 3.98 -14.04 -8.19
CA GLN A 83 3.59 -13.13 -9.27
C GLN A 83 2.07 -12.92 -9.31
N GLN A 84 1.31 -13.97 -9.04
CA GLN A 84 -0.15 -13.87 -9.00
C GLN A 84 -0.60 -12.84 -7.95
N GLU A 85 0.00 -12.88 -6.77
CA GLU A 85 -0.32 -11.91 -5.70
C GLU A 85 0.06 -10.48 -6.11
N VAL A 86 1.23 -10.30 -6.72
CA VAL A 86 1.65 -9.00 -7.27
C VAL A 86 0.61 -8.50 -8.28
N ASP A 87 0.23 -9.33 -9.24
CA ASP A 87 -0.70 -8.96 -10.30
C ASP A 87 -2.08 -8.59 -9.76
N GLU A 88 -2.63 -9.38 -8.85
CA GLU A 88 -3.95 -9.13 -8.25
C GLU A 88 -3.98 -7.83 -7.45
N LEU A 89 -2.99 -7.61 -6.60
CA LEU A 89 -2.90 -6.38 -5.81
C LEU A 89 -2.68 -5.15 -6.69
N TRP A 90 -1.84 -5.30 -7.71
CA TRP A 90 -1.61 -4.22 -8.67
C TRP A 90 -2.88 -3.78 -9.36
N ASP A 91 -3.65 -4.74 -9.88
CA ASP A 91 -4.89 -4.47 -10.58
C ASP A 91 -5.93 -3.81 -9.66
N LYS A 92 -6.09 -4.33 -8.45
CA LYS A 92 -7.07 -3.78 -7.49
C LYS A 92 -6.70 -2.40 -7.00
N LEU A 93 -5.42 -2.16 -6.71
CA LEU A 93 -4.96 -0.88 -6.15
C LEU A 93 -4.82 0.22 -7.20
N THR A 94 -4.59 -0.11 -8.47
CA THR A 94 -4.55 0.87 -9.55
C THR A 94 -5.91 1.17 -10.18
N ALA A 95 -6.96 0.40 -9.82
CA ALA A 95 -8.29 0.58 -10.37
C ALA A 95 -8.94 1.90 -9.91
N ASP A 96 -9.92 2.37 -10.70
CA ASP A 96 -10.84 3.46 -10.35
C ASP A 96 -10.18 4.75 -9.88
N GLY A 97 -9.16 5.19 -10.60
CA GLY A 97 -8.46 6.44 -10.31
C GLY A 97 -7.06 6.25 -9.71
N GLY A 98 -6.69 5.02 -9.38
CA GLY A 98 -5.32 4.70 -9.04
C GLY A 98 -4.42 4.73 -10.27
N ARG A 99 -3.12 4.72 -10.08
CA ARG A 99 -2.17 4.77 -11.19
C ARG A 99 -0.85 4.06 -10.87
N PRO A 100 -0.25 3.39 -11.86
CA PRO A 100 1.11 2.87 -11.73
C PRO A 100 2.13 4.02 -11.59
N VAL A 101 3.20 3.76 -10.85
CA VAL A 101 4.39 4.60 -10.83
C VAL A 101 5.56 3.76 -11.36
N ALA A 102 6.69 3.69 -10.70
CA ALA A 102 7.85 2.93 -11.17
C ALA A 102 8.37 2.00 -10.08
N CYS A 103 9.09 0.95 -10.49
CA CYS A 103 9.81 0.05 -9.57
C CYS A 103 8.92 -0.60 -8.50
N GLY A 104 7.71 -0.99 -8.88
CA GLY A 104 6.76 -1.60 -7.96
C GLY A 104 5.93 -0.64 -7.15
N TRP A 105 6.10 0.67 -7.35
CA TRP A 105 5.29 1.70 -6.70
C TRP A 105 4.03 1.98 -7.51
N LEU A 106 2.94 2.26 -6.78
CA LEU A 106 1.68 2.74 -7.35
C LEU A 106 1.02 3.73 -6.39
N LYS A 107 0.07 4.49 -6.88
CA LYS A 107 -0.85 5.29 -6.05
C LYS A 107 -2.25 4.72 -6.20
N ASP A 108 -2.95 4.57 -5.09
CA ASP A 108 -4.32 4.12 -5.12
C ASP A 108 -5.27 5.29 -5.46
N ARG A 109 -6.56 5.00 -5.54
CA ARG A 109 -7.59 5.99 -5.88
C ARG A 109 -7.67 7.16 -4.91
N TYR A 110 -7.12 7.02 -3.70
CA TYR A 110 -7.10 8.07 -2.68
C TYR A 110 -5.78 8.84 -2.67
N GLY A 111 -4.80 8.41 -3.46
CA GLY A 111 -3.47 9.02 -3.51
C GLY A 111 -2.46 8.42 -2.54
N VAL A 112 -2.81 7.36 -1.83
CA VAL A 112 -1.88 6.64 -0.94
C VAL A 112 -0.87 5.88 -1.79
N SER A 113 0.41 6.01 -1.45
CA SER A 113 1.50 5.32 -2.15
C SER A 113 1.71 3.92 -1.59
N TRP A 114 1.77 2.96 -2.48
CA TRP A 114 2.01 1.54 -2.17
C TRP A 114 3.22 1.04 -2.93
N GLN A 115 3.95 0.12 -2.32
CA GLN A 115 4.99 -0.65 -2.98
C GLN A 115 4.56 -2.12 -3.00
N ILE A 116 4.43 -2.70 -4.18
CA ILE A 116 4.03 -4.10 -4.35
C ILE A 116 5.28 -4.88 -4.73
N ILE A 117 5.86 -5.57 -3.75
CA ILE A 117 7.22 -6.09 -3.83
C ILE A 117 7.22 -7.62 -3.70
N PRO A 118 7.70 -8.36 -4.71
CA PRO A 118 7.93 -9.78 -4.54
C PRO A 118 8.98 -10.03 -3.46
N SER A 119 8.73 -10.99 -2.57
CA SER A 119 9.69 -11.39 -1.53
C SER A 119 11.06 -11.71 -2.12
N LEU A 120 11.07 -12.34 -3.30
CA LEU A 120 12.28 -12.71 -4.03
C LEU A 120 13.19 -11.52 -4.34
N LEU A 121 12.63 -10.32 -4.55
CA LEU A 121 13.44 -9.16 -4.90
C LEU A 121 14.51 -8.87 -3.86
N LEU A 122 14.14 -8.89 -2.57
CA LEU A 122 15.09 -8.62 -1.50
C LEU A 122 16.22 -9.64 -1.44
N GLU A 123 15.92 -10.90 -1.73
CA GLU A 123 16.95 -11.95 -1.80
C GLU A 123 17.92 -11.68 -2.94
N LEU A 124 17.40 -11.32 -4.11
CA LEU A 124 18.22 -11.14 -5.31
C LEU A 124 19.07 -9.87 -5.25
N ILE A 125 18.54 -8.75 -4.74
CA ILE A 125 19.32 -7.50 -4.65
C ILE A 125 20.36 -7.53 -3.54
N ASN A 126 20.23 -8.45 -2.58
CA ASN A 126 21.19 -8.65 -1.49
C ASN A 126 22.14 -9.80 -1.77
N ASP A 127 22.24 -10.29 -3.00
CA ASP A 127 23.18 -11.33 -3.38
C ASP A 127 24.60 -10.90 -3.00
N PRO A 128 25.42 -11.81 -2.40
CA PRO A 128 26.82 -11.51 -2.09
C PRO A 128 27.67 -11.15 -3.31
N ASP A 129 27.30 -11.63 -4.51
CA ASP A 129 27.94 -11.24 -5.75
C ASP A 129 27.40 -9.87 -6.19
N PRO A 130 28.22 -8.80 -6.13
CA PRO A 130 27.78 -7.45 -6.48
C PRO A 130 27.34 -7.30 -7.94
N GLU A 131 27.87 -8.10 -8.86
CA GLU A 131 27.45 -8.05 -10.26
C GLU A 131 26.03 -8.58 -10.44
N ARG A 132 25.69 -9.68 -9.77
CA ARG A 132 24.33 -10.22 -9.80
C ARG A 132 23.34 -9.25 -9.17
N ALA A 133 23.66 -8.74 -7.99
CA ALA A 133 22.83 -7.73 -7.30
C ALA A 133 22.60 -6.50 -8.20
N MET A 134 23.64 -6.02 -8.87
CA MET A 134 23.56 -4.85 -9.76
C MET A 134 22.65 -5.11 -10.97
N ARG A 135 22.74 -6.31 -11.57
CA ARG A 135 21.85 -6.65 -12.70
C ARG A 135 20.38 -6.63 -12.30
N VAL A 136 20.07 -7.17 -11.11
CA VAL A 136 18.69 -7.17 -10.59
C VAL A 136 18.21 -5.75 -10.33
N THR A 137 19.03 -4.94 -9.66
CA THR A 137 18.69 -3.52 -9.38
C THR A 137 18.40 -2.77 -10.68
N LYS A 138 19.25 -2.97 -11.69
CA LYS A 138 19.10 -2.33 -12.99
C LYS A 138 17.82 -2.75 -13.69
N ALA A 139 17.48 -4.05 -13.64
CA ALA A 139 16.23 -4.57 -14.19
C ALA A 139 15.01 -3.97 -13.46
N MET A 140 15.05 -3.96 -12.14
CA MET A 140 13.98 -3.38 -11.32
C MET A 140 13.72 -1.91 -11.64
N LEU A 141 14.78 -1.12 -11.80
CA LEU A 141 14.65 0.32 -12.10
C LEU A 141 13.99 0.59 -13.46
N GLY A 142 14.01 -0.36 -14.37
CA GLY A 142 13.34 -0.25 -15.67
C GLY A 142 11.90 -0.77 -15.67
N MET A 143 11.40 -1.31 -14.55
CA MET A 143 10.06 -1.88 -14.48
C MET A 143 9.05 -0.89 -13.94
N THR A 144 7.78 -1.12 -14.26
CA THR A 144 6.63 -0.48 -13.61
C THR A 144 6.08 -1.45 -12.58
N LYS A 145 5.25 -2.42 -12.95
CA LYS A 145 4.93 -3.56 -12.11
C LYS A 145 6.12 -4.51 -12.10
N LEU A 146 6.50 -5.03 -10.95
CA LEU A 146 7.64 -5.95 -10.87
C LEU A 146 7.27 -7.34 -11.41
N ASP A 147 8.18 -7.89 -12.19
CA ASP A 147 8.04 -9.19 -12.84
C ASP A 147 9.11 -10.14 -12.31
N ILE A 148 8.67 -11.19 -11.59
CA ILE A 148 9.58 -12.13 -10.92
C ILE A 148 10.46 -12.85 -11.92
N GLU A 149 9.92 -13.28 -13.05
CA GLU A 149 10.69 -14.01 -14.05
C GLU A 149 11.82 -13.15 -14.65
N SER A 150 11.50 -11.91 -14.98
CA SER A 150 12.50 -10.95 -15.50
C SER A 150 13.57 -10.63 -14.46
N LEU A 151 13.21 -10.58 -13.18
CA LEU A 151 14.19 -10.39 -12.10
C LEU A 151 15.12 -11.60 -11.97
N ARG A 152 14.60 -12.82 -12.10
CA ARG A 152 15.39 -14.05 -12.09
C ARG A 152 16.33 -14.12 -13.29
N GLU A 153 15.84 -13.78 -14.47
CA GLU A 153 16.66 -13.75 -15.70
C GLU A 153 17.81 -12.75 -15.55
N ALA A 154 17.54 -11.56 -15.05
CA ALA A 154 18.58 -10.56 -14.81
C ALA A 154 19.62 -11.06 -13.80
N HIS A 155 19.19 -11.71 -12.74
CA HIS A 155 20.05 -12.30 -11.73
C HIS A 155 20.96 -13.38 -12.34
N ALA A 156 20.42 -14.22 -13.20
CA ALA A 156 21.16 -15.27 -13.87
C ALA A 156 22.14 -14.76 -14.96
N GLY A 157 21.99 -13.51 -15.39
CA GLY A 157 22.85 -12.91 -16.41
C GLY A 157 22.34 -13.08 -17.84
N GLY A 158 21.08 -13.49 -17.97
CA GLY A 158 20.42 -13.70 -19.26
C GLY A 158 19.49 -12.59 -19.67
#